data_34fe5898e0ca79df20935004b4f5000f
#
_entry.id   34fe5898e0ca79df20935004b4f5000f
#
_cell.length_a   1.000
_cell.length_b   1.000
_cell.length_c   1.000
_cell.angle_alpha   90.00
_cell.angle_beta   90.00
_cell.angle_gamma   90.00
#
_symmetry.space_group_name_H-M   'P 1'
#
loop_
_entity.id
_entity.type
_entity.pdbx_description
1 polymer ?
#
loop_
_entity_poly.entity_id
_entity_poly.type
_entity_poly.pdbx_seq_one_letter_code
_entity_poly.pdbx_strand_id
1 'polypeptide(L)'
;MFKTLINCCLIIPVFLITPTNSIAQVEIYEREISVKKLLKQRLIKFRDIPDMISNNNLELKSLKKLVEASSFDLSSKISKRYPKLDLNANGLPQYLYSKSFNNYTNNTKTSQYKINPSLNLRWDIIDPTRGPEIKASKSRYEITRNNYNIKKQDLIQEANARYHRFQKSIQDEKNAKIAVELSKTSLKDANAKLEVGIGTKFEVLEANSQLERDKQLLKENSITKEINLILLKEILNIDLEKDFTIEKKQKLIGFWFHPLEKILRSGL
;
A
#
# COMPACT_ATOMS: atom_id res chain seq x y z
N MET A 1 29.19 1.89 66.25
CA MET A 1 30.26 0.91 66.51
C MET A 1 30.91 0.58 65.18
N PHE A 2 32.21 0.95 65.13
CA PHE A 2 33.32 0.37 64.35
C PHE A 2 33.16 0.18 62.84
N LYS A 3 33.81 1.05 62.01
CA LYS A 3 35.19 0.99 61.47
C LYS A 3 35.45 -0.31 60.71
N THR A 4 35.82 -0.24 59.40
CA THR A 4 37.20 0.05 59.01
C THR A 4 37.29 0.33 57.50
N LEU A 5 38.11 1.32 57.20
CA LEU A 5 38.74 1.61 55.91
C LEU A 5 39.67 0.47 55.48
N ILE A 6 39.68 0.12 54.20
CA ILE A 6 40.91 -0.35 53.54
C ILE A 6 41.00 0.28 52.16
N ASN A 7 41.98 1.15 52.04
CA ASN A 7 42.63 1.68 50.85
C ASN A 7 43.23 0.54 50.03
N CYS A 8 42.99 0.43 48.74
CA CYS A 8 43.88 -0.31 47.90
C CYS A 8 43.97 0.37 46.52
N CYS A 9 45.17 0.69 46.17
CA CYS A 9 45.69 1.44 45.08
C CYS A 9 45.14 1.07 43.70
N LEU A 10 44.76 2.10 42.96
CA LEU A 10 44.55 2.11 41.52
C LEU A 10 45.90 1.87 40.84
N ILE A 11 46.06 0.74 40.20
CA ILE A 11 47.01 0.55 39.10
C ILE A 11 46.18 0.60 37.81
N ILE A 12 46.22 1.73 37.14
CA ILE A 12 45.67 1.89 35.79
C ILE A 12 46.71 1.34 34.81
N PRO A 13 46.43 0.25 34.08
CA PRO A 13 47.28 -0.08 32.94
C PRO A 13 46.95 0.91 31.82
N VAL A 14 47.90 1.77 31.51
CA VAL A 14 47.91 2.55 30.26
C VAL A 14 48.00 1.55 29.11
N PHE A 15 46.87 1.21 28.53
CA PHE A 15 46.79 0.49 27.28
C PHE A 15 47.16 1.46 26.16
N LEU A 16 48.35 1.31 25.63
CA LEU A 16 48.82 1.92 24.37
C LEU A 16 47.87 1.42 23.25
N ILE A 17 46.86 2.23 22.92
CA ILE A 17 45.98 2.02 21.78
C ILE A 17 46.79 2.35 20.53
N THR A 18 47.26 1.33 19.83
CA THR A 18 47.82 1.45 18.50
C THR A 18 46.70 1.77 17.48
N PRO A 19 46.88 2.77 16.60
CA PRO A 19 45.81 3.25 15.72
C PRO A 19 45.47 2.34 14.51
N THR A 20 46.02 1.13 14.46
CA THR A 20 45.83 0.21 13.31
C THR A 20 44.55 -0.65 13.39
N ASN A 21 43.85 -0.65 14.53
CA ASN A 21 42.63 -1.47 14.69
C ASN A 21 41.28 -0.73 14.38
N SER A 22 41.29 0.58 14.17
CA SER A 22 40.08 1.34 13.98
C SER A 22 39.45 1.17 12.57
N ILE A 23 40.29 1.04 11.55
CA ILE A 23 39.81 0.91 10.15
C ILE A 23 39.19 -0.48 9.93
N ALA A 24 39.80 -1.54 10.46
CA ALA A 24 39.25 -2.90 10.37
C ALA A 24 37.93 -3.06 11.16
N GLN A 25 37.80 -2.41 12.32
CA GLN A 25 36.54 -2.42 13.08
C GLN A 25 35.41 -1.66 12.38
N VAL A 26 35.71 -0.55 11.70
CA VAL A 26 34.73 0.20 10.91
C VAL A 26 34.25 -0.61 9.69
N GLU A 27 35.19 -1.28 8.97
CA GLU A 27 34.80 -2.15 7.85
C GLU A 27 33.98 -3.36 8.29
N ILE A 28 34.26 -3.96 9.43
CA ILE A 28 33.48 -5.07 9.99
C ILE A 28 32.10 -4.57 10.40
N TYR A 29 31.99 -3.41 11.04
CA TYR A 29 30.73 -2.81 11.46
C TYR A 29 29.84 -2.40 10.26
N GLU A 30 30.43 -1.84 9.21
CA GLU A 30 29.71 -1.53 7.97
C GLU A 30 29.25 -2.79 7.23
N ARG A 31 30.05 -3.86 7.24
CA ARG A 31 29.64 -5.17 6.72
C ARG A 31 28.52 -5.79 7.53
N GLU A 32 28.56 -5.73 8.86
CA GLU A 32 27.45 -6.23 9.72
C GLU A 32 26.17 -5.44 9.53
N ILE A 33 26.22 -4.11 9.38
CA ILE A 33 25.08 -3.27 9.08
C ILE A 33 24.50 -3.63 7.71
N SER A 34 25.35 -3.81 6.69
CA SER A 34 24.91 -4.17 5.35
C SER A 34 24.30 -5.59 5.31
N VAL A 35 24.87 -6.55 6.03
CA VAL A 35 24.32 -7.91 6.16
C VAL A 35 22.99 -7.90 6.95
N LYS A 36 22.89 -7.16 8.06
CA LYS A 36 21.62 -6.98 8.78
C LYS A 36 20.55 -6.27 7.94
N LYS A 37 20.93 -5.30 7.11
CA LYS A 37 20.05 -4.62 6.17
C LYS A 37 19.59 -5.56 5.07
N LEU A 38 20.47 -6.43 4.55
CA LEU A 38 20.13 -7.47 3.56
C LEU A 38 19.21 -8.55 4.15
N LEU A 39 19.41 -8.95 5.40
CA LEU A 39 18.56 -9.94 6.08
C LEU A 39 17.17 -9.39 6.42
N LYS A 40 17.00 -8.08 6.47
CA LYS A 40 15.70 -7.41 6.74
C LYS A 40 14.92 -7.11 5.47
N GLN A 41 15.51 -7.32 4.29
CA GLN A 41 14.81 -7.11 3.01
C GLN A 41 13.82 -8.24 2.78
N ARG A 42 12.53 -7.91 2.79
CA ARG A 42 11.47 -8.85 2.46
C ARG A 42 11.52 -9.16 0.96
N LEU A 43 11.78 -10.41 0.59
CA LEU A 43 11.72 -10.87 -0.79
C LEU A 43 10.24 -10.92 -1.22
N ILE A 44 9.87 -10.10 -2.19
CA ILE A 44 8.54 -10.12 -2.79
C ILE A 44 8.59 -11.00 -4.04
N LYS A 45 7.80 -12.08 -4.03
CA LYS A 45 7.64 -12.94 -5.19
C LYS A 45 6.43 -12.49 -6.02
N PHE A 46 6.49 -12.75 -7.31
CA PHE A 46 5.39 -12.44 -8.22
C PHE A 46 4.05 -13.07 -7.76
N ARG A 47 4.08 -14.27 -7.20
CA ARG A 47 2.89 -14.98 -6.70
C ARG A 47 2.23 -14.30 -5.49
N ASP A 48 2.98 -13.51 -4.73
CA ASP A 48 2.47 -12.86 -3.52
C ASP A 48 1.71 -11.55 -3.83
N ILE A 49 1.84 -11.02 -5.05
CA ILE A 49 1.24 -9.74 -5.47
C ILE A 49 -0.29 -9.74 -5.32
N PRO A 50 -1.05 -10.74 -5.80
CA PRO A 50 -2.50 -10.74 -5.67
C PRO A 50 -2.98 -10.70 -4.22
N ASP A 51 -2.30 -11.41 -3.33
CA ASP A 51 -2.63 -11.44 -1.89
C ASP A 51 -2.27 -10.12 -1.23
N MET A 52 -1.13 -9.52 -1.58
CA MET A 52 -0.72 -8.21 -1.06
C MET A 52 -1.70 -7.11 -1.48
N ILE A 53 -2.12 -7.08 -2.75
CA ILE A 53 -3.13 -6.13 -3.24
C ILE A 53 -4.46 -6.33 -2.48
N SER A 54 -4.92 -7.57 -2.36
CA SER A 54 -6.20 -7.88 -1.72
C SER A 54 -6.25 -7.47 -0.25
N ASN A 55 -5.11 -7.55 0.46
CA ASN A 55 -5.04 -7.29 1.89
C ASN A 55 -4.63 -5.86 2.24
N ASN A 56 -3.78 -5.23 1.44
CA ASN A 56 -3.15 -3.96 1.80
C ASN A 56 -3.76 -2.76 1.07
N ASN A 57 -4.28 -2.93 -0.15
CA ASN A 57 -4.73 -1.82 -0.97
C ASN A 57 -5.94 -1.11 -0.34
N LEU A 58 -5.82 0.21 -0.13
CA LEU A 58 -6.83 1.03 0.54
C LEU A 58 -8.08 1.21 -0.32
N GLU A 59 -7.91 1.31 -1.64
CA GLU A 59 -9.02 1.45 -2.59
C GLU A 59 -9.90 0.18 -2.58
N LEU A 60 -9.29 -1.01 -2.57
CA LEU A 60 -10.04 -2.26 -2.44
C LEU A 60 -10.74 -2.39 -1.08
N LYS A 61 -10.11 -1.92 -0.01
CA LYS A 61 -10.75 -1.89 1.31
C LYS A 61 -11.98 -0.98 1.32
N SER A 62 -11.90 0.18 0.69
CA SER A 62 -13.05 1.11 0.58
C SER A 62 -14.18 0.50 -0.25
N LEU A 63 -13.88 -0.10 -1.40
CA LEU A 63 -14.88 -0.78 -2.23
C LEU A 63 -15.50 -1.99 -1.52
N LYS A 64 -14.73 -2.73 -0.74
CA LYS A 64 -15.28 -3.82 0.10
C LYS A 64 -16.30 -3.29 1.10
N LYS A 65 -16.02 -2.14 1.72
CA LYS A 65 -16.97 -1.48 2.63
C LYS A 65 -18.22 -0.99 1.89
N LEU A 66 -18.09 -0.55 0.64
CA LEU A 66 -19.22 -0.18 -0.19
C LEU A 66 -20.11 -1.40 -0.53
N VAL A 67 -19.50 -2.57 -0.80
CA VAL A 67 -20.24 -3.84 -0.98
C VAL A 67 -21.00 -4.21 0.29
N GLU A 68 -20.35 -4.07 1.46
CA GLU A 68 -20.98 -4.31 2.76
C GLU A 68 -22.15 -3.36 3.00
N ALA A 69 -22.00 -2.06 2.73
CA ALA A 69 -23.06 -1.07 2.83
C ALA A 69 -24.25 -1.39 1.91
N SER A 70 -24.00 -1.79 0.65
CA SER A 70 -25.07 -2.18 -0.27
C SER A 70 -25.79 -3.47 0.15
N SER A 71 -25.09 -4.39 0.85
CA SER A 71 -25.73 -5.58 1.44
C SER A 71 -26.66 -5.21 2.60
N PHE A 72 -26.30 -4.21 3.40
CA PHE A 72 -27.19 -3.69 4.45
C PHE A 72 -28.39 -2.94 3.88
N ASP A 73 -28.22 -2.18 2.77
CA ASP A 73 -29.36 -1.57 2.08
C ASP A 73 -30.33 -2.63 1.59
N LEU A 74 -29.84 -3.71 0.98
CA LEU A 74 -30.68 -4.84 0.58
C LEU A 74 -31.41 -5.45 1.79
N SER A 75 -30.72 -5.69 2.89
CA SER A 75 -31.31 -6.22 4.13
C SER A 75 -32.35 -5.26 4.69
N SER A 76 -32.12 -3.96 4.64
CA SER A 76 -33.09 -2.92 5.03
C SER A 76 -34.33 -2.94 4.16
N LYS A 77 -34.20 -3.17 2.84
CA LYS A 77 -35.37 -3.33 1.96
C LYS A 77 -36.16 -4.62 2.24
N ILE A 78 -35.47 -5.71 2.54
CA ILE A 78 -36.08 -6.98 2.92
C ILE A 78 -36.83 -6.84 4.27
N SER A 79 -36.26 -6.10 5.24
CA SER A 79 -36.85 -5.91 6.55
C SER A 79 -38.21 -5.17 6.52
N LYS A 80 -38.52 -4.43 5.43
CA LYS A 80 -39.87 -3.85 5.21
C LYS A 80 -40.99 -4.88 5.08
N ARG A 81 -40.65 -6.17 4.98
CA ARG A 81 -41.67 -7.25 5.02
C ARG A 81 -42.21 -7.52 6.43
N TYR A 82 -41.48 -7.08 7.44
CA TYR A 82 -41.81 -7.28 8.85
C TYR A 82 -42.49 -6.04 9.43
N PRO A 83 -43.33 -6.20 10.48
CA PRO A 83 -43.90 -5.06 11.18
C PRO A 83 -42.82 -4.19 11.82
N LYS A 84 -43.01 -2.88 11.80
CA LYS A 84 -42.25 -1.90 12.53
C LYS A 84 -42.83 -1.62 13.88
N LEU A 85 -42.00 -1.63 14.89
CA LEU A 85 -42.34 -1.28 16.25
C LEU A 85 -41.63 0.04 16.60
N ASP A 86 -42.39 1.12 16.73
CA ASP A 86 -41.87 2.44 17.06
C ASP A 86 -42.24 2.78 18.52
N LEU A 87 -41.26 2.98 19.35
CA LEU A 87 -41.44 3.53 20.70
C LEU A 87 -41.20 5.05 20.62
N ASN A 88 -42.28 5.80 20.84
CA ASN A 88 -42.21 7.26 20.88
C ASN A 88 -42.42 7.73 22.31
N ALA A 89 -41.46 8.42 22.85
CA ALA A 89 -41.58 9.18 24.10
C ALA A 89 -41.78 10.66 23.71
N ASN A 90 -42.99 11.03 23.34
CA ASN A 90 -43.31 12.39 22.97
C ASN A 90 -43.29 13.28 24.21
N GLY A 91 -42.22 14.06 24.29
CA GLY A 91 -41.96 15.01 25.35
C GLY A 91 -41.04 14.44 26.47
N LEU A 92 -40.08 15.23 26.80
CA LEU A 92 -39.45 15.15 28.13
C LEU A 92 -40.53 15.32 29.16
N PRO A 93 -40.40 14.79 30.40
CA PRO A 93 -41.37 15.09 31.48
C PRO A 93 -41.62 16.57 31.53
N GLN A 94 -42.82 16.99 31.13
CA GLN A 94 -43.19 18.40 31.12
C GLN A 94 -43.82 18.69 32.49
N TYR A 95 -43.23 19.66 33.20
CA TYR A 95 -43.86 20.24 34.39
C TYR A 95 -44.71 21.43 33.91
N LEU A 96 -46.03 21.25 33.94
CA LEU A 96 -47.01 22.29 33.60
C LEU A 96 -47.47 22.93 34.91
N TYR A 97 -47.11 24.20 35.09
CA TYR A 97 -47.64 25.02 36.17
C TYR A 97 -48.66 25.98 35.54
N SER A 98 -49.93 25.83 35.92
CA SER A 98 -51.00 26.72 35.49
C SER A 98 -51.59 27.45 36.73
N LYS A 99 -51.72 28.76 36.63
CA LYS A 99 -52.42 29.58 37.63
C LYS A 99 -53.60 30.24 36.93
N SER A 100 -54.79 29.81 37.31
CA SER A 100 -56.04 30.43 36.78
C SER A 100 -56.43 31.60 37.69
N PHE A 101 -56.62 32.76 37.06
CA PHE A 101 -57.14 33.97 37.73
C PHE A 101 -58.61 34.10 37.38
N ASN A 102 -59.48 33.82 38.33
CA ASN A 102 -60.92 34.05 38.14
C ASN A 102 -61.37 35.22 39.04
N ASN A 103 -62.08 36.19 38.44
CA ASN A 103 -62.39 37.45 39.11
C ASN A 103 -63.34 37.31 40.31
N TYR A 104 -63.89 36.12 40.59
CA TYR A 104 -64.92 36.01 41.60
C TYR A 104 -64.71 34.98 42.74
N THR A 105 -63.85 34.03 42.65
CA THR A 105 -63.44 33.19 43.79
C THR A 105 -62.37 32.14 43.39
N ASN A 106 -61.35 32.02 44.19
CA ASN A 106 -60.32 30.96 44.19
C ASN A 106 -59.32 30.95 43.01
N ASN A 107 -58.15 31.47 43.28
CA ASN A 107 -56.94 31.21 42.48
C ASN A 107 -56.57 29.74 42.57
N THR A 108 -56.86 28.96 41.55
CA THR A 108 -56.45 27.56 41.50
C THR A 108 -55.06 27.46 40.89
N LYS A 109 -54.16 26.89 41.65
CA LYS A 109 -52.82 26.51 41.19
C LYS A 109 -52.82 25.04 40.86
N THR A 110 -52.56 24.68 39.61
CA THR A 110 -52.45 23.29 39.21
C THR A 110 -51.03 23.01 38.72
N SER A 111 -50.40 21.99 39.24
CA SER A 111 -49.13 21.49 38.80
C SER A 111 -49.33 20.06 38.28
N GLN A 112 -48.90 19.80 37.06
CA GLN A 112 -49.04 18.49 36.41
C GLN A 112 -47.70 18.07 35.78
N TYR A 113 -47.34 16.82 36.01
CA TYR A 113 -46.31 16.15 35.21
C TYR A 113 -46.96 15.41 34.09
N LYS A 114 -46.59 15.70 32.85
CA LYS A 114 -47.12 15.04 31.65
C LYS A 114 -46.05 14.25 30.95
N ILE A 115 -46.22 12.94 30.85
CA ILE A 115 -45.34 12.03 30.12
C ILE A 115 -46.31 11.21 29.21
N ASN A 116 -46.02 11.20 27.88
CA ASN A 116 -46.83 10.46 26.93
C ASN A 116 -45.96 9.44 26.17
N PRO A 117 -45.64 8.29 26.76
CA PRO A 117 -45.06 7.19 26.01
C PRO A 117 -46.11 6.57 25.08
N SER A 118 -45.73 6.32 23.83
CA SER A 118 -46.60 5.59 22.90
C SER A 118 -45.80 4.51 22.18
N LEU A 119 -46.37 3.34 22.07
CA LEU A 119 -45.88 2.21 21.31
C LEU A 119 -46.76 2.03 20.08
N ASN A 120 -46.16 2.22 18.90
CA ASN A 120 -46.87 2.10 17.63
C ASN A 120 -46.34 0.89 16.87
N LEU A 121 -47.23 -0.05 16.56
CA LEU A 121 -46.98 -1.17 15.66
C LEU A 121 -47.58 -0.86 14.28
N ARG A 122 -46.77 -0.78 13.24
CA ARG A 122 -47.22 -0.59 11.86
C ARG A 122 -46.78 -1.77 11.02
N TRP A 123 -47.69 -2.33 10.28
CA TRP A 123 -47.41 -3.39 9.34
C TRP A 123 -48.20 -3.16 8.04
N ASP A 124 -47.44 -2.88 6.97
CA ASP A 124 -47.99 -2.73 5.64
C ASP A 124 -48.11 -4.13 5.00
N ILE A 125 -49.26 -4.76 5.13
CA ILE A 125 -49.51 -6.15 4.70
C ILE A 125 -49.43 -6.26 3.16
N ILE A 126 -50.03 -5.32 2.44
CA ILE A 126 -50.08 -5.27 0.98
C ILE A 126 -49.36 -4.01 0.51
N ASP A 127 -48.17 -4.20 -0.11
CA ASP A 127 -47.38 -3.13 -0.73
C ASP A 127 -46.83 -3.64 -2.08
N PRO A 128 -47.47 -3.26 -3.21
CA PRO A 128 -47.03 -3.69 -4.54
C PRO A 128 -45.64 -3.21 -4.93
N THR A 129 -45.12 -2.14 -4.30
CA THR A 129 -43.83 -1.54 -4.61
C THR A 129 -42.67 -2.30 -3.96
N ARG A 130 -42.93 -3.03 -2.88
CA ARG A 130 -41.93 -3.75 -2.08
C ARG A 130 -41.16 -4.78 -2.90
N GLY A 131 -41.85 -5.56 -3.74
CA GLY A 131 -41.23 -6.57 -4.59
C GLY A 131 -40.20 -5.99 -5.56
N PRO A 132 -40.57 -5.01 -6.39
CA PRO A 132 -39.66 -4.28 -7.28
C PRO A 132 -38.51 -3.58 -6.54
N GLU A 133 -38.77 -2.94 -5.38
CA GLU A 133 -37.71 -2.30 -4.59
C GLU A 133 -36.63 -3.28 -4.11
N ILE A 134 -37.05 -4.45 -3.59
CA ILE A 134 -36.09 -5.49 -3.15
C ILE A 134 -35.31 -6.01 -4.35
N LYS A 135 -35.96 -6.24 -5.51
CA LYS A 135 -35.25 -6.68 -6.72
C LYS A 135 -34.27 -5.65 -7.22
N ALA A 136 -34.66 -4.37 -7.21
CA ALA A 136 -33.73 -3.26 -7.58
C ALA A 136 -32.54 -3.16 -6.64
N SER A 137 -32.75 -3.27 -5.31
CA SER A 137 -31.66 -3.22 -4.32
C SER A 137 -30.74 -4.45 -4.45
N LYS A 138 -31.28 -5.64 -4.76
CA LYS A 138 -30.48 -6.83 -5.07
C LYS A 138 -29.59 -6.61 -6.28
N SER A 139 -30.14 -6.06 -7.36
CA SER A 139 -29.34 -5.75 -8.56
C SER A 139 -28.26 -4.72 -8.27
N ARG A 140 -28.52 -3.70 -7.45
CA ARG A 140 -27.48 -2.72 -7.01
C ARG A 140 -26.37 -3.39 -6.21
N TYR A 141 -26.70 -4.30 -5.30
CA TYR A 141 -25.73 -5.09 -4.57
C TYR A 141 -24.84 -5.92 -5.51
N GLU A 142 -25.43 -6.60 -6.49
CA GLU A 142 -24.70 -7.38 -7.49
C GLU A 142 -23.77 -6.50 -8.34
N ILE A 143 -24.25 -5.33 -8.78
CA ILE A 143 -23.44 -4.33 -9.50
C ILE A 143 -22.24 -3.90 -8.64
N THR A 144 -22.47 -3.52 -7.39
CA THR A 144 -21.40 -3.08 -6.50
C THR A 144 -20.37 -4.18 -6.24
N ARG A 145 -20.82 -5.42 -6.08
CA ARG A 145 -19.96 -6.59 -5.93
C ARG A 145 -19.12 -6.87 -7.17
N ASN A 146 -19.75 -6.76 -8.36
CA ASN A 146 -19.05 -6.95 -9.62
C ASN A 146 -18.00 -5.84 -9.86
N ASN A 147 -18.34 -4.59 -9.55
CA ASN A 147 -17.39 -3.47 -9.63
C ASN A 147 -16.17 -3.68 -8.71
N TYR A 148 -16.38 -4.21 -7.50
CA TYR A 148 -15.28 -4.59 -6.62
C TYR A 148 -14.39 -5.67 -7.26
N ASN A 149 -14.99 -6.70 -7.87
CA ASN A 149 -14.23 -7.78 -8.51
C ASN A 149 -13.45 -7.29 -9.73
N ILE A 150 -14.05 -6.43 -10.56
CA ILE A 150 -13.39 -5.81 -11.72
C ILE A 150 -12.18 -5.00 -11.23
N LYS A 151 -12.40 -4.09 -10.28
CA LYS A 151 -11.32 -3.24 -9.78
C LYS A 151 -10.19 -4.05 -9.12
N LYS A 152 -10.54 -5.15 -8.44
CA LYS A 152 -9.55 -6.08 -7.89
C LYS A 152 -8.67 -6.67 -8.99
N GLN A 153 -9.25 -7.10 -10.11
CA GLN A 153 -8.51 -7.65 -11.24
C GLN A 153 -7.63 -6.59 -11.90
N ASP A 154 -8.16 -5.39 -12.11
CA ASP A 154 -7.42 -4.26 -12.70
C ASP A 154 -6.20 -3.90 -11.85
N LEU A 155 -6.35 -3.79 -10.53
CA LEU A 155 -5.26 -3.49 -9.62
C LEU A 155 -4.20 -4.60 -9.58
N ILE A 156 -4.61 -5.87 -9.64
CA ILE A 156 -3.66 -6.98 -9.74
C ILE A 156 -2.90 -6.92 -11.06
N GLN A 157 -3.58 -6.65 -12.17
CA GLN A 157 -2.94 -6.52 -13.48
C GLN A 157 -1.95 -5.34 -13.50
N GLU A 158 -2.36 -4.19 -12.97
CA GLU A 158 -1.49 -3.02 -12.88
C GLU A 158 -0.27 -3.29 -11.98
N ALA A 159 -0.45 -3.93 -10.82
CA ALA A 159 0.65 -4.30 -9.93
C ALA A 159 1.63 -5.27 -10.62
N ASN A 160 1.12 -6.24 -11.37
CA ASN A 160 1.94 -7.16 -12.16
C ASN A 160 2.75 -6.39 -13.21
N ALA A 161 2.13 -5.44 -13.92
CA ALA A 161 2.83 -4.61 -14.90
C ALA A 161 3.93 -3.74 -14.25
N ARG A 162 3.64 -3.11 -13.10
CA ARG A 162 4.63 -2.33 -12.35
C ARG A 162 5.78 -3.20 -11.82
N TYR A 163 5.49 -4.43 -11.38
CA TYR A 163 6.51 -5.39 -10.96
C TYR A 163 7.48 -5.74 -12.09
N HIS A 164 6.95 -6.04 -13.28
CA HIS A 164 7.78 -6.34 -14.45
C HIS A 164 8.57 -5.13 -14.95
N ARG A 165 7.99 -3.92 -14.90
CA ARG A 165 8.73 -2.68 -15.23
C ARG A 165 9.90 -2.48 -14.27
N PHE A 166 9.69 -2.70 -12.98
CA PHE A 166 10.78 -2.60 -12.00
C PHE A 166 11.84 -3.69 -12.23
N GLN A 167 11.44 -4.92 -12.50
CA GLN A 167 12.37 -6.02 -12.83
C GLN A 167 13.20 -5.69 -14.09
N LYS A 168 12.57 -5.13 -15.12
CA LYS A 168 13.26 -4.67 -16.32
C LYS A 168 14.25 -3.56 -15.99
N SER A 169 13.87 -2.56 -15.23
CA SER A 169 14.75 -1.42 -14.90
C SER A 169 16.00 -1.85 -14.10
N ILE A 170 15.90 -2.88 -13.27
CA ILE A 170 17.09 -3.49 -12.62
C ILE A 170 18.05 -4.08 -13.65
N GLN A 171 17.52 -4.75 -14.68
CA GLN A 171 18.35 -5.35 -15.73
C GLN A 171 18.95 -4.28 -16.64
N ASP A 172 18.18 -3.24 -16.95
CA ASP A 172 18.65 -2.11 -17.78
C ASP A 172 19.78 -1.34 -17.08
N GLU A 173 19.66 -1.09 -15.78
CA GLU A 173 20.76 -0.49 -14.99
C GLU A 173 22.02 -1.38 -15.00
N LYS A 174 21.85 -2.70 -14.85
CA LYS A 174 22.98 -3.64 -14.92
C LYS A 174 23.65 -3.64 -16.28
N ASN A 175 22.88 -3.63 -17.35
CA ASN A 175 23.39 -3.58 -18.71
C ASN A 175 24.14 -2.26 -18.98
N ALA A 176 23.60 -1.13 -18.49
CA ALA A 176 24.27 0.16 -18.61
C ALA A 176 25.59 0.21 -17.83
N LYS A 177 25.68 -0.43 -16.65
CA LYS A 177 26.93 -0.57 -15.92
C LYS A 177 28.00 -1.32 -16.71
N ILE A 178 27.60 -2.41 -17.37
CA ILE A 178 28.50 -3.19 -18.24
C ILE A 178 28.95 -2.33 -19.43
N ALA A 179 28.05 -1.55 -20.05
CA ALA A 179 28.36 -0.67 -21.15
C ALA A 179 29.42 0.38 -20.76
N VAL A 180 29.26 1.01 -19.57
CA VAL A 180 30.25 1.98 -19.06
C VAL A 180 31.62 1.33 -18.84
N GLU A 181 31.69 0.11 -18.30
CA GLU A 181 32.98 -0.58 -18.11
C GLU A 181 33.63 -0.93 -19.45
N LEU A 182 32.84 -1.32 -20.45
CA LEU A 182 33.32 -1.59 -21.81
C LEU A 182 33.86 -0.30 -22.47
N SER A 183 33.14 0.81 -22.36
CA SER A 183 33.58 2.10 -22.91
C SER A 183 34.82 2.65 -22.22
N LYS A 184 34.98 2.44 -20.91
CA LYS A 184 36.21 2.76 -20.20
C LYS A 184 37.40 1.96 -20.75
N THR A 185 37.21 0.68 -21.02
CA THR A 185 38.25 -0.17 -21.59
C THR A 185 38.61 0.30 -22.98
N SER A 186 37.60 0.59 -23.83
CA SER A 186 37.79 1.12 -25.18
C SER A 186 38.58 2.44 -25.18
N LEU A 187 38.25 3.37 -24.27
CA LEU A 187 39.00 4.63 -24.12
C LEU A 187 40.47 4.39 -23.71
N LYS A 188 40.70 3.44 -22.79
CA LYS A 188 42.06 3.07 -22.38
C LYS A 188 42.84 2.51 -23.57
N ASP A 189 42.23 1.66 -24.38
CA ASP A 189 42.89 1.08 -25.56
C ASP A 189 43.18 2.13 -26.63
N ALA A 190 42.23 3.09 -26.85
CA ALA A 190 42.42 4.20 -27.78
C ALA A 190 43.62 5.11 -27.34
N ASN A 191 43.71 5.41 -26.05
CA ASN A 191 44.84 6.17 -25.49
C ASN A 191 46.17 5.42 -25.66
N ALA A 192 46.22 4.13 -25.38
CA ALA A 192 47.43 3.33 -25.56
C ALA A 192 47.88 3.28 -27.03
N LYS A 193 46.93 3.16 -27.96
CA LYS A 193 47.22 3.24 -29.41
C LYS A 193 47.80 4.61 -29.80
N LEU A 194 47.28 5.70 -29.27
CA LEU A 194 47.77 7.04 -29.52
C LEU A 194 49.17 7.22 -28.99
N GLU A 195 49.50 6.72 -27.75
CA GLU A 195 50.81 6.80 -27.16
C GLU A 195 51.88 6.09 -27.98
N VAL A 196 51.56 4.94 -28.59
CA VAL A 196 52.50 4.21 -29.47
C VAL A 196 52.49 4.70 -30.92
N GLY A 197 51.73 5.76 -31.24
CA GLY A 197 51.71 6.41 -32.52
C GLY A 197 50.89 5.70 -33.61
N ILE A 198 50.12 4.65 -33.28
CA ILE A 198 49.26 3.90 -34.25
C ILE A 198 47.79 4.33 -34.17
N GLY A 199 47.41 5.18 -33.22
CA GLY A 199 46.06 5.72 -33.07
C GLY A 199 46.00 7.21 -33.37
N THR A 200 44.79 7.73 -33.55
CA THR A 200 44.51 9.14 -33.82
C THR A 200 43.86 9.84 -32.62
N LYS A 201 44.06 11.17 -32.47
CA LYS A 201 43.36 11.98 -31.47
C LYS A 201 41.83 11.93 -31.65
N PHE A 202 41.38 11.73 -32.87
CA PHE A 202 39.94 11.60 -33.21
C PHE A 202 39.35 10.35 -32.56
N GLU A 203 40.01 9.18 -32.63
CA GLU A 203 39.58 7.93 -32.00
C GLU A 203 39.47 8.06 -30.49
N VAL A 204 40.43 8.76 -29.87
CA VAL A 204 40.37 9.02 -28.41
C VAL A 204 39.17 9.91 -28.07
N LEU A 205 38.91 10.96 -28.85
CA LEU A 205 37.79 11.86 -28.65
C LEU A 205 36.44 11.13 -28.82
N GLU A 206 36.36 10.26 -29.85
CA GLU A 206 35.16 9.43 -30.10
C GLU A 206 34.92 8.45 -28.92
N ALA A 207 35.94 7.73 -28.46
CA ALA A 207 35.85 6.81 -27.36
C ALA A 207 35.48 7.53 -26.05
N ASN A 208 35.99 8.72 -25.80
CA ASN A 208 35.62 9.54 -24.65
C ASN A 208 34.17 10.02 -24.75
N SER A 209 33.72 10.46 -25.91
CA SER A 209 32.34 10.86 -26.15
C SER A 209 31.36 9.71 -25.94
N GLN A 210 31.76 8.48 -26.35
CA GLN A 210 30.96 7.28 -26.09
C GLN A 210 30.87 6.96 -24.61
N LEU A 211 31.98 7.05 -23.88
CA LEU A 211 32.00 6.84 -22.41
C LEU A 211 31.06 7.82 -21.68
N GLU A 212 31.06 9.10 -22.07
CA GLU A 212 30.17 10.09 -21.44
C GLU A 212 28.69 9.81 -21.76
N ARG A 213 28.36 9.37 -22.98
CA ARG A 213 26.99 8.92 -23.31
C ARG A 213 26.57 7.72 -22.46
N ASP A 214 27.43 6.73 -22.31
CA ASP A 214 27.12 5.52 -21.51
C ASP A 214 26.98 5.84 -20.02
N LYS A 215 27.78 6.77 -19.48
CA LYS A 215 27.61 7.27 -18.10
C LYS A 215 26.26 7.97 -17.92
N GLN A 216 25.85 8.79 -18.88
CA GLN A 216 24.54 9.45 -18.85
C GLN A 216 23.42 8.41 -18.87
N LEU A 217 23.48 7.42 -19.76
CA LEU A 217 22.50 6.35 -19.87
C LEU A 217 22.43 5.54 -18.56
N LEU A 218 23.55 5.27 -17.91
CA LEU A 218 23.58 4.61 -16.60
C LEU A 218 22.84 5.44 -15.56
N LYS A 219 23.06 6.75 -15.52
CA LYS A 219 22.37 7.65 -14.58
C LYS A 219 20.86 7.67 -14.81
N GLU A 220 20.43 7.75 -16.06
CA GLU A 220 19.00 7.71 -16.46
C GLU A 220 18.36 6.39 -16.04
N ASN A 221 19.01 5.25 -16.30
CA ASN A 221 18.51 3.94 -15.90
C ASN A 221 18.45 3.77 -14.38
N SER A 222 19.41 4.34 -13.64
CA SER A 222 19.40 4.34 -12.16
C SER A 222 18.19 5.11 -11.61
N ILE A 223 17.92 6.31 -12.14
CA ILE A 223 16.75 7.12 -11.76
C ILE A 223 15.45 6.39 -12.13
N THR A 224 15.37 5.83 -13.34
CA THR A 224 14.20 5.07 -13.80
C THR A 224 13.91 3.88 -12.89
N LYS A 225 14.94 3.19 -12.43
CA LYS A 225 14.79 2.09 -11.46
C LYS A 225 14.21 2.59 -10.14
N GLU A 226 14.67 3.71 -9.62
CA GLU A 226 14.14 4.29 -8.37
C GLU A 226 12.68 4.70 -8.52
N ILE A 227 12.32 5.35 -9.62
CA ILE A 227 10.92 5.70 -9.93
C ILE A 227 10.04 4.46 -9.97
N ASN A 228 10.45 3.41 -10.71
CA ASN A 228 9.68 2.17 -10.81
C ASN A 228 9.57 1.45 -9.46
N LEU A 229 10.56 1.55 -8.58
CA LEU A 229 10.50 1.04 -7.22
C LEU A 229 9.44 1.77 -6.39
N ILE A 230 9.42 3.11 -6.46
CA ILE A 230 8.43 3.94 -5.74
C ILE A 230 7.02 3.62 -6.24
N LEU A 231 6.80 3.55 -7.56
CA LEU A 231 5.51 3.22 -8.15
C LEU A 231 5.02 1.81 -7.76
N LEU A 232 5.94 0.86 -7.60
CA LEU A 232 5.60 -0.48 -7.11
C LEU A 232 5.24 -0.45 -5.62
N LYS A 233 5.99 0.29 -4.79
CA LYS A 233 5.67 0.47 -3.36
C LYS A 233 4.29 1.10 -3.17
N GLU A 234 3.98 2.10 -3.97
CA GLU A 234 2.69 2.80 -3.95
C GLU A 234 1.51 1.83 -4.16
N ILE A 235 1.51 1.07 -5.26
CA ILE A 235 0.38 0.18 -5.57
C ILE A 235 0.24 -0.97 -4.56
N LEU A 236 1.35 -1.47 -4.01
CA LEU A 236 1.36 -2.50 -2.97
C LEU A 236 1.04 -1.94 -1.57
N ASN A 237 0.92 -0.62 -1.44
CA ASN A 237 0.74 0.10 -0.18
C ASN A 237 1.78 -0.33 0.88
N ILE A 238 3.05 -0.33 0.45
CA ILE A 238 4.21 -0.61 1.30
C ILE A 238 4.83 0.73 1.69
N ASP A 239 5.22 0.84 2.94
CA ASP A 239 5.95 2.00 3.46
C ASP A 239 7.22 2.27 2.64
N LEU A 240 7.43 3.54 2.26
CA LEU A 240 8.57 3.96 1.43
C LEU A 240 9.92 3.70 2.09
N GLU A 241 9.98 3.72 3.43
CA GLU A 241 11.20 3.46 4.18
C GLU A 241 11.60 1.98 4.23
N LYS A 242 10.66 1.08 3.95
CA LYS A 242 10.94 -0.36 3.96
C LYS A 242 11.64 -0.80 2.69
N ASP A 243 12.85 -1.27 2.83
CA ASP A 243 13.58 -1.90 1.73
C ASP A 243 13.02 -3.31 1.46
N PHE A 244 12.81 -3.60 0.19
CA PHE A 244 12.48 -4.93 -0.25
C PHE A 244 13.29 -5.29 -1.51
N THR A 245 13.40 -6.58 -1.75
CA THR A 245 14.05 -7.14 -2.93
C THR A 245 13.03 -7.98 -3.70
N ILE A 246 13.12 -7.95 -5.02
CA ILE A 246 12.31 -8.82 -5.88
C ILE A 246 13.12 -9.99 -6.41
N GLU A 247 12.43 -11.02 -6.85
CA GLU A 247 13.05 -12.18 -7.49
C GLU A 247 13.74 -11.77 -8.80
N LYS A 248 15.07 -12.01 -8.88
CA LYS A 248 15.91 -11.53 -10.01
C LYS A 248 15.63 -12.24 -11.33
N LYS A 249 15.19 -13.48 -11.29
CA LYS A 249 14.87 -14.28 -12.48
C LYS A 249 13.48 -14.86 -12.32
N GLN A 250 12.62 -14.54 -13.25
CA GLN A 250 11.31 -15.18 -13.36
C GLN A 250 11.45 -16.35 -14.33
N LYS A 251 11.04 -17.53 -13.89
CA LYS A 251 10.84 -18.66 -14.80
C LYS A 251 9.62 -18.36 -15.67
N LEU A 252 9.69 -18.71 -16.93
CA LEU A 252 8.52 -18.69 -17.82
C LEU A 252 7.38 -19.45 -17.14
N ILE A 253 6.29 -18.74 -16.82
CA ILE A 253 5.12 -19.33 -16.17
C ILE A 253 4.12 -19.68 -17.27
N GLY A 254 4.18 -20.93 -17.69
CA GLY A 254 3.22 -21.51 -18.62
C GLY A 254 3.43 -21.11 -20.09
N PHE A 255 2.98 -22.00 -20.95
CA PHE A 255 2.80 -21.74 -22.37
C PHE A 255 1.31 -21.65 -22.64
N TRP A 256 0.92 -20.75 -23.54
CA TRP A 256 -0.45 -20.65 -24.01
C TRP A 256 -0.72 -21.80 -24.99
N PHE A 257 -1.40 -22.85 -24.54
CA PHE A 257 -1.68 -24.04 -25.33
C PHE A 257 -3.02 -24.02 -26.08
N HIS A 258 -3.81 -22.97 -25.90
CA HIS A 258 -5.11 -22.89 -26.56
C HIS A 258 -4.98 -22.34 -27.97
N PRO A 259 -5.47 -23.06 -29.00
CA PRO A 259 -5.50 -22.57 -30.36
C PRO A 259 -6.41 -21.32 -30.44
N LEU A 260 -6.05 -20.39 -31.33
CA LEU A 260 -6.73 -19.10 -31.51
C LEU A 260 -8.25 -19.28 -31.72
N GLU A 261 -8.65 -20.31 -32.47
CA GLU A 261 -10.05 -20.63 -32.75
C GLU A 261 -10.87 -20.93 -31.49
N LYS A 262 -10.27 -21.56 -30.50
CA LYS A 262 -10.96 -21.86 -29.24
C LYS A 262 -11.17 -20.61 -28.41
N ILE A 263 -10.26 -19.64 -28.50
CA ILE A 263 -10.36 -18.35 -27.81
C ILE A 263 -11.46 -17.51 -28.44
N LEU A 264 -11.48 -17.44 -29.78
CA LEU A 264 -12.50 -16.68 -30.52
C LEU A 264 -13.90 -17.23 -30.27
N ARG A 265 -14.06 -18.56 -30.09
CA ARG A 265 -15.36 -19.18 -29.77
C ARG A 265 -15.78 -19.00 -28.32
N SER A 266 -14.86 -18.78 -27.38
CA SER A 266 -15.17 -18.55 -25.96
C SER A 266 -15.45 -17.07 -25.64
N GLY A 267 -15.15 -16.16 -26.55
CA GLY A 267 -15.39 -14.72 -26.40
C GLY A 267 -16.67 -14.21 -27.07
N LEU A 268 -17.41 -15.08 -27.74
CA LEU A 268 -18.77 -14.86 -28.24
C LEU A 268 -19.78 -15.56 -27.29
#